data_b20c83b1409badcd872e90e56a165d33
#
_entry.id   b20c83b1409badcd872e90e56a165d33
#
_cell.length_a   1.000
_cell.length_b   1.000
_cell.length_c   1.000
_cell.angle_alpha   90.00
_cell.angle_beta   90.00
_cell.angle_gamma   90.00
#
_symmetry.space_group_name_H-M   'P 1'
#
loop_
_entity.id
_entity.type
_entity.pdbx_description
1 polymer ?
#
loop_
_entity_poly.entity_id
_entity_poly.type
_entity_poly.pdbx_seq_one_letter_code
_entity_poly.pdbx_strand_id
1 'polypeptide(L)'
;ATTVPVQAQSNALMEVAAGTSDAAVIDSLMAAAMVGEGTGYANLTYTCGLNSEEYGVGFRKGSDLVQKLNDFFKASYADGSMLKIAETYGVQAAVIEQK
;
A
#
# COMPACT_ATOMS: atom_id res chain seq x y z
N ALA A 1 -8.49 -14.62 -19.99
CA ALA A 1 -7.62 -15.10 -18.90
C ALA A 1 -8.44 -15.88 -17.90
N THR A 2 -7.82 -16.86 -17.27
CA THR A 2 -8.43 -17.62 -16.17
C THR A 2 -8.03 -16.96 -14.87
N THR A 3 -8.99 -16.68 -13.99
CA THR A 3 -8.71 -16.11 -12.67
C THR A 3 -8.58 -17.19 -11.61
N VAL A 4 -7.57 -17.07 -10.77
CA VAL A 4 -7.30 -17.96 -9.64
C VAL A 4 -7.47 -17.11 -8.36
N PRO A 5 -8.58 -17.28 -7.61
CA PRO A 5 -8.78 -16.53 -6.37
C PRO A 5 -7.86 -17.06 -5.26
N VAL A 6 -7.28 -16.16 -4.51
CA VAL A 6 -6.42 -16.47 -3.35
C VAL A 6 -6.95 -15.80 -2.08
N GLN A 7 -6.58 -16.31 -0.92
CA GLN A 7 -7.11 -15.81 0.36
C GLN A 7 -6.37 -14.57 0.88
N ALA A 8 -5.10 -14.41 0.50
CA ALA A 8 -4.28 -13.27 0.91
C ALA A 8 -3.46 -12.76 -0.27
N GLN A 9 -3.14 -11.47 -0.26
CA GLN A 9 -2.36 -10.84 -1.34
C GLN A 9 -0.98 -11.48 -1.50
N SER A 10 -0.34 -11.87 -0.41
CA SER A 10 0.94 -12.60 -0.46
C SER A 10 0.84 -13.94 -1.18
N ASN A 11 -0.30 -14.62 -1.11
CA ASN A 11 -0.52 -15.85 -1.87
C ASN A 11 -0.52 -15.61 -3.39
N ALA A 12 -0.99 -14.45 -3.83
CA ALA A 12 -0.96 -14.09 -5.25
C ALA A 12 0.47 -14.01 -5.79
N LEU A 13 1.39 -13.44 -5.00
CA LEU A 13 2.82 -13.40 -5.36
C LEU A 13 3.45 -14.79 -5.38
N MET A 14 3.05 -15.65 -4.44
CA MET A 14 3.52 -17.04 -4.39
C MET A 14 3.11 -17.83 -5.65
N GLU A 15 1.90 -17.65 -6.13
CA GLU A 15 1.41 -18.29 -7.37
C GLU A 15 2.28 -17.90 -8.58
N VAL A 16 2.61 -16.63 -8.72
CA VAL A 16 3.47 -16.15 -9.81
C VAL A 16 4.90 -16.64 -9.64
N ALA A 17 5.46 -16.57 -8.44
CA ALA A 17 6.81 -17.04 -8.16
C ALA A 17 6.98 -18.56 -8.38
N ALA A 18 5.95 -19.34 -8.09
CA ALA A 18 5.92 -20.79 -8.33
C ALA A 18 5.66 -21.16 -9.80
N GLY A 19 5.28 -20.20 -10.66
CA GLY A 19 4.95 -20.44 -12.06
C GLY A 19 3.58 -21.06 -12.28
N THR A 20 2.73 -21.10 -11.28
CA THR A 20 1.35 -21.62 -11.35
C THR A 20 0.37 -20.57 -11.90
N SER A 21 0.75 -19.31 -11.87
CA SER A 21 0.03 -18.19 -12.51
C SER A 21 1.02 -17.30 -13.25
N ASP A 22 0.56 -16.66 -14.32
CA ASP A 22 1.41 -15.81 -15.17
C ASP A 22 1.55 -14.39 -14.62
N ALA A 23 0.53 -13.91 -13.89
CA ALA A 23 0.47 -12.57 -13.33
C ALA A 23 -0.43 -12.53 -12.08
N ALA A 24 -0.25 -11.51 -11.27
CA ALA A 24 -1.08 -11.26 -10.11
C ALA A 24 -1.58 -9.81 -10.08
N VAL A 25 -2.73 -9.61 -9.46
CA VAL A 25 -3.24 -8.28 -9.09
C VAL A 25 -3.07 -8.15 -7.58
N ILE A 26 -2.44 -7.08 -7.14
CA ILE A 26 -2.07 -6.85 -5.74
C ILE A 26 -2.09 -5.35 -5.44
N ASP A 27 -2.27 -5.01 -4.17
CA ASP A 27 -2.11 -3.64 -3.69
C ASP A 27 -0.70 -3.10 -3.96
N SER A 28 -0.61 -1.85 -4.42
CA SER A 28 0.66 -1.25 -4.83
C SER A 28 1.66 -1.05 -3.69
N LEU A 29 1.18 -0.76 -2.47
CA LEU A 29 2.04 -0.63 -1.30
C LEU A 29 2.63 -1.98 -0.89
N MET A 30 1.82 -3.03 -0.98
CA MET A 30 2.30 -4.39 -0.74
C MET A 30 3.30 -4.83 -1.80
N ALA A 31 3.03 -4.55 -3.08
CA ALA A 31 3.97 -4.83 -4.15
C ALA A 31 5.31 -4.12 -3.93
N ALA A 32 5.28 -2.84 -3.59
CA ALA A 32 6.49 -2.06 -3.32
C ALA A 32 7.33 -2.62 -2.16
N ALA A 33 6.68 -3.21 -1.15
CA ALA A 33 7.36 -3.79 0.01
C ALA A 33 7.90 -5.21 -0.23
N MET A 34 7.30 -5.97 -1.14
CA MET A 34 7.55 -7.41 -1.27
C MET A 34 8.24 -7.82 -2.57
N VAL A 35 8.17 -6.98 -3.62
CA VAL A 35 8.63 -7.29 -4.98
C VAL A 35 9.86 -6.46 -5.33
N GLY A 36 10.84 -7.09 -5.93
CA GLY A 36 12.05 -6.43 -6.44
C GLY A 36 13.33 -6.85 -5.72
N GLU A 37 14.44 -6.28 -6.14
CA GLU A 37 15.77 -6.60 -5.62
C GLU A 37 15.83 -6.42 -4.10
N GLY A 38 16.44 -7.36 -3.42
CA GLY A 38 16.58 -7.38 -1.96
C GLY A 38 15.35 -7.89 -1.20
N THR A 39 14.31 -8.32 -1.91
CA THR A 39 13.09 -8.89 -1.31
C THR A 39 12.98 -10.41 -1.55
N GLY A 40 11.96 -11.03 -0.96
CA GLY A 40 11.65 -12.44 -1.20
C GLY A 40 11.20 -12.75 -2.63
N TYR A 41 10.82 -11.73 -3.40
CA TYR A 41 10.36 -11.85 -4.79
C TYR A 41 11.20 -11.00 -5.75
N ALA A 42 12.53 -11.17 -5.66
CA ALA A 42 13.49 -10.43 -6.47
C ALA A 42 13.33 -10.65 -7.99
N ASN A 43 12.76 -11.79 -8.40
CA ASN A 43 12.52 -12.13 -9.79
C ASN A 43 11.21 -11.60 -10.35
N LEU A 44 10.38 -10.98 -9.51
CA LEU A 44 9.11 -10.37 -9.94
C LEU A 44 9.27 -8.86 -10.10
N THR A 45 8.40 -8.31 -10.92
CA THR A 45 8.27 -6.86 -11.10
C THR A 45 6.79 -6.49 -11.25
N TYR A 46 6.44 -5.25 -11.00
CA TYR A 46 5.10 -4.72 -11.27
C TYR A 46 5.19 -3.53 -12.20
N THR A 47 4.22 -3.38 -13.10
CA THR A 47 4.35 -2.47 -14.23
C THR A 47 3.22 -1.47 -14.39
N CYS A 48 1.98 -1.83 -14.08
CA CYS A 48 0.82 -0.97 -14.31
C CYS A 48 -0.11 -0.90 -13.11
N GLY A 49 -0.74 0.25 -12.92
CA GLY A 49 -1.84 0.43 -12.00
C GLY A 49 -3.18 0.23 -12.72
N LEU A 50 -4.11 -0.44 -12.06
CA LEU A 50 -5.47 -0.66 -12.58
C LEU A 50 -6.44 0.41 -12.07
N ASN A 51 -6.26 0.87 -10.85
CA ASN A 51 -7.06 1.92 -10.21
C ASN A 51 -6.22 2.68 -9.20
N SER A 52 -6.81 3.72 -8.63
CA SER A 52 -6.25 4.48 -7.50
C SER A 52 -7.30 4.58 -6.40
N GLU A 53 -6.87 4.43 -5.16
CA GLU A 53 -7.75 4.53 -3.99
C GLU A 53 -7.05 5.25 -2.84
N GLU A 54 -7.83 5.71 -1.87
CA GLU A 54 -7.33 6.35 -0.67
C GLU A 54 -7.68 5.48 0.54
N TYR A 55 -6.73 5.30 1.44
CA TYR A 55 -6.95 4.62 2.71
C TYR A 55 -7.40 5.61 3.77
N GLY A 56 -8.28 5.16 4.63
CA GLY A 56 -8.75 5.93 5.76
C GLY A 56 -8.73 5.12 7.04
N VAL A 57 -8.79 5.84 8.16
CA VAL A 57 -8.92 5.24 9.49
C VAL A 57 -10.35 5.39 9.97
N GLY A 58 -11.00 4.27 10.26
CA GLY A 58 -12.37 4.25 10.75
C GLY A 58 -12.45 4.32 12.28
N PHE A 59 -13.42 5.09 12.78
CA PHE A 59 -13.72 5.19 14.18
C PHE A 59 -15.19 4.90 14.45
N ARG A 60 -15.53 4.60 15.69
CA ARG A 60 -16.91 4.46 16.13
C ARG A 60 -17.69 5.75 15.82
N LYS A 61 -18.90 5.61 15.31
CA LYS A 61 -19.80 6.75 15.03
C LYS A 61 -19.99 7.62 16.28
N GLY A 62 -19.82 8.93 16.14
CA GLY A 62 -19.90 9.89 17.24
C GLY A 62 -18.60 10.06 18.05
N SER A 63 -17.53 9.36 17.69
CA SER A 63 -16.22 9.57 18.32
C SER A 63 -15.60 10.91 17.91
N ASP A 64 -14.96 11.59 18.86
CA ASP A 64 -14.19 12.81 18.61
C ASP A 64 -12.77 12.53 18.05
N LEU A 65 -12.38 11.25 18.00
CA LEU A 65 -11.06 10.85 17.52
C LEU A 65 -10.86 11.10 16.01
N VAL A 66 -11.94 11.10 15.22
CA VAL A 66 -11.86 11.42 13.78
C VAL A 66 -11.25 12.82 13.60
N GLN A 67 -11.81 13.82 14.28
CA GLN A 67 -11.33 15.18 14.16
C GLN A 67 -9.90 15.31 14.69
N LYS A 68 -9.60 14.70 15.82
CA LYS A 68 -8.26 14.73 16.41
C LYS A 68 -7.21 14.12 15.51
N LEU A 69 -7.52 12.98 14.85
CA LEU A 69 -6.61 12.34 13.92
C LEU A 69 -6.44 13.17 12.64
N ASN A 70 -7.52 13.73 12.11
CA ASN A 70 -7.44 14.60 10.94
C ASN A 70 -6.59 15.84 11.21
N ASP A 71 -6.75 16.47 12.36
CA ASP A 71 -5.93 17.62 12.78
C ASP A 71 -4.45 17.24 12.94
N PHE A 72 -4.19 16.07 13.48
CA PHE A 72 -2.84 15.52 13.61
C PHE A 72 -2.21 15.28 12.23
N PHE A 73 -2.94 14.65 11.31
CA PHE A 73 -2.44 14.41 9.96
C PHE A 73 -2.16 15.70 9.22
N LYS A 74 -3.06 16.68 9.34
CA LYS A 74 -2.88 18.01 8.73
C LYS A 74 -1.62 18.70 9.26
N ALA A 75 -1.41 18.70 10.56
CA ALA A 75 -0.24 19.29 11.18
C ALA A 75 1.05 18.57 10.79
N SER A 76 1.04 17.24 10.82
CA SER A 76 2.20 16.40 10.47
C SER A 76 2.56 16.46 8.98
N TYR A 77 1.59 16.66 8.11
CA TYR A 77 1.84 16.90 6.70
C TYR A 77 2.48 18.28 6.50
N ALA A 78 1.93 19.32 7.16
CA ALA A 78 2.39 20.69 7.03
C ALA A 78 3.82 20.90 7.58
N ASP A 79 4.19 20.23 8.67
CA ASP A 79 5.54 20.35 9.26
C ASP A 79 6.58 19.41 8.63
N GLY A 80 6.17 18.55 7.68
CA GLY A 80 7.03 17.64 6.95
C GLY A 80 7.37 16.34 7.71
N SER A 81 6.92 16.15 8.94
CA SER A 81 7.24 14.97 9.75
C SER A 81 6.66 13.69 9.16
N MET A 82 5.45 13.75 8.62
CA MET A 82 4.80 12.61 7.97
C MET A 82 5.59 12.16 6.72
N LEU A 83 5.99 13.08 5.87
CA LEU A 83 6.78 12.77 4.67
C LEU A 83 8.15 12.21 5.04
N LYS A 84 8.79 12.73 6.06
CA LYS A 84 10.09 12.21 6.54
C LYS A 84 10.00 10.77 7.02
N ILE A 85 8.95 10.43 7.75
CA ILE A 85 8.69 9.04 8.17
C ILE A 85 8.42 8.15 6.95
N ALA A 86 7.58 8.63 6.03
CA ALA A 86 7.26 7.89 4.81
C ALA A 86 8.48 7.61 3.94
N GLU A 87 9.42 8.54 3.84
CA GLU A 87 10.71 8.37 3.14
C GLU A 87 11.54 7.24 3.75
N THR A 88 11.53 7.12 5.09
CA THR A 88 12.22 6.04 5.80
C THR A 88 11.74 4.66 5.36
N TYR A 89 10.47 4.55 5.01
CA TYR A 89 9.83 3.29 4.58
C TYR A 89 9.63 3.20 3.06
N GLY A 90 10.07 4.19 2.28
CA GLY A 90 9.95 4.18 0.83
C GLY A 90 8.52 4.35 0.31
N VAL A 91 7.61 4.93 1.09
CA VAL A 91 6.18 5.09 0.77
C VAL A 91 5.74 6.54 0.65
N GLN A 92 6.68 7.46 0.51
CA GLN A 92 6.39 8.90 0.42
C GLN A 92 5.46 9.28 -0.74
N ALA A 93 5.52 8.53 -1.84
CA ALA A 93 4.64 8.76 -3.00
C ALA A 93 3.16 8.44 -2.73
N ALA A 94 2.88 7.66 -1.67
CA ALA A 94 1.53 7.29 -1.26
C ALA A 94 0.92 8.25 -0.24
N VAL A 95 1.69 9.20 0.29
CA VAL A 95 1.20 10.17 1.27
C VAL A 95 0.47 11.30 0.53
N ILE A 96 -0.75 11.57 0.96
CA ILE A 96 -1.57 12.67 0.45
C ILE A 96 -1.84 13.69 1.54
N GLU A 97 -2.06 14.93 1.12
CA GLU A 97 -2.39 16.01 2.04
C GLU A 97 -3.76 15.79 2.68
N GLN A 98 -3.83 15.90 4.00
CA GLN A 98 -5.08 15.96 4.74
C GLN A 98 -5.62 17.40 4.70
N LYS A 99 -6.74 17.56 4.06
CA LYS A 99 -7.43 18.86 3.92
C LYS A 99 -8.42 19.15 5.03
#